data_65c1a4f1fb5df77feaf960aa3ed5e82f
#
_entry.id   65c1a4f1fb5df77feaf960aa3ed5e82f
#
_cell.length_a   1.000
_cell.length_b   1.000
_cell.length_c   1.000
_cell.angle_alpha   90.00
_cell.angle_beta   90.00
_cell.angle_gamma   90.00
#
_symmetry.space_group_name_H-M   'P 1'
#
loop_
_entity.id
_entity.type
_entity.pdbx_description
1 polymer ?
#
loop_
_entity_poly.entity_id
_entity_poly.type
_entity_poly.pdbx_seq_one_letter_code
_entity_poly.pdbx_strand_id
1 'polypeptide(L)'
;MPREILYGWGRTSPSAANLENPSSQAQVEALLHSSDATLARGLGRSYGDAAQLAGGLVLSNRLLGGISPIDGAGVVTVGAGISIDELLTVAMPQGWFVPVTPGTRHVTIGGAIAADVHGKNHHLDGSFSRHVTALRLVTPTGTHDLTPATHHDLFWATMGGMGLTGVVTEATLQLIPIRSDHVLVTTMRFDTLDEIMAEMLAHDDDFRYSVAWVDCMTRGRSMGRGILTRGDHAPSGTTPVAPRGARLTVPFTAPSGLLNSLTVRAFNELWFRSSPRHREAEPQGIGAFFHPLDGVNSWNRLYGRRGFVQYQFAVPDEAGDSVRTAIEKLSFSHVPSFLAVLKRFGPGNPGPLSFPIPGWTLALDLPVGPAKLPGLLNELDELVLTSGGRVYLAKDSRLDAATAHAMYPRLEDFRRIKESVDPEGLITSDLARRLNLLGK
;
A
#
# COMPACT_ATOMS: atom_id res chain seq x y z
N MET A 1 -6.34 -29.72 -11.21
CA MET A 1 -6.62 -29.12 -9.86
C MET A 1 -7.88 -28.27 -9.96
N PRO A 2 -8.72 -28.18 -8.92
CA PRO A 2 -9.85 -27.27 -8.94
C PRO A 2 -9.34 -25.83 -8.98
N ARG A 3 -9.92 -25.00 -9.86
CA ARG A 3 -9.61 -23.57 -9.92
C ARG A 3 -10.27 -22.84 -8.75
N GLU A 4 -9.51 -21.96 -8.12
CA GLU A 4 -10.00 -21.07 -7.07
C GLU A 4 -10.33 -19.69 -7.63
N ILE A 5 -11.34 -19.05 -7.05
CA ILE A 5 -11.70 -17.67 -7.40
C ILE A 5 -10.93 -16.72 -6.48
N LEU A 6 -10.02 -15.97 -7.05
CA LEU A 6 -9.18 -15.00 -6.34
C LEU A 6 -9.70 -13.57 -6.57
N TYR A 7 -9.54 -12.74 -5.55
CA TYR A 7 -9.92 -11.32 -5.56
C TYR A 7 -8.76 -10.47 -5.05
N GLY A 8 -8.67 -9.25 -5.55
CA GLY A 8 -8.01 -8.16 -4.83
C GLY A 8 -8.86 -7.69 -3.64
N TRP A 9 -8.30 -6.86 -2.79
CA TRP A 9 -8.99 -6.37 -1.58
C TRP A 9 -10.23 -5.54 -1.90
N GLY A 10 -10.23 -4.82 -3.03
CA GLY A 10 -11.37 -4.04 -3.53
C GLY A 10 -12.55 -4.88 -4.01
N ARG A 11 -12.34 -6.18 -4.30
CA ARG A 11 -13.37 -7.14 -4.76
C ARG A 11 -14.04 -6.76 -6.08
N THR A 12 -13.35 -6.03 -6.94
CA THR A 12 -13.93 -5.51 -8.20
C THR A 12 -13.84 -6.49 -9.36
N SER A 13 -12.79 -7.30 -9.42
CA SER A 13 -12.50 -8.17 -10.57
C SER A 13 -12.02 -9.53 -10.09
N PRO A 14 -12.89 -10.56 -10.05
CA PRO A 14 -12.46 -11.92 -9.70
C PRO A 14 -11.72 -12.57 -10.86
N SER A 15 -10.73 -13.40 -10.57
CA SER A 15 -10.12 -14.30 -11.55
C SER A 15 -10.00 -15.73 -11.05
N ALA A 16 -10.16 -16.70 -11.94
CA ALA A 16 -10.04 -18.12 -11.63
C ALA A 16 -8.63 -18.60 -11.97
N ALA A 17 -7.92 -19.14 -10.96
CA ALA A 17 -6.55 -19.60 -11.08
C ALA A 17 -6.35 -20.96 -10.39
N ASN A 18 -5.28 -21.66 -10.74
CA ASN A 18 -4.79 -22.78 -9.97
C ASN A 18 -3.99 -22.23 -8.78
N LEU A 19 -4.26 -22.69 -7.56
CA LEU A 19 -3.56 -22.23 -6.37
C LEU A 19 -2.69 -23.32 -5.77
N GLU A 20 -1.40 -23.02 -5.57
CA GLU A 20 -0.44 -23.88 -4.89
C GLU A 20 0.16 -23.16 -3.68
N ASN A 21 0.57 -23.93 -2.68
CA ASN A 21 1.08 -23.41 -1.41
C ASN A 21 2.48 -23.94 -1.14
N PRO A 22 3.54 -23.46 -1.82
CA PRO A 22 4.89 -23.91 -1.58
C PRO A 22 5.35 -23.55 -0.16
N SER A 23 6.01 -24.49 0.50
CA SER A 23 6.56 -24.31 1.86
C SER A 23 8.10 -24.22 1.87
N SER A 24 8.74 -24.35 0.71
CA SER A 24 10.19 -24.25 0.57
C SER A 24 10.58 -23.64 -0.77
N GLN A 25 11.80 -23.11 -0.84
CA GLN A 25 12.41 -22.60 -2.06
C GLN A 25 12.41 -23.64 -3.17
N ALA A 26 12.81 -24.89 -2.88
CA ALA A 26 12.84 -25.96 -3.87
C ALA A 26 11.47 -26.25 -4.49
N GLN A 27 10.39 -26.13 -3.70
CA GLN A 27 9.04 -26.26 -4.25
C GLN A 27 8.68 -25.06 -5.14
N VAL A 28 9.10 -23.83 -4.80
CA VAL A 28 8.92 -22.67 -5.67
C VAL A 28 9.62 -22.86 -7.01
N GLU A 29 10.89 -23.29 -7.00
CA GLU A 29 11.68 -23.58 -8.20
C GLU A 29 10.98 -24.63 -9.10
N ALA A 30 10.56 -25.75 -8.51
CA ALA A 30 9.85 -26.79 -9.26
C ALA A 30 8.52 -26.31 -9.87
N LEU A 31 7.76 -25.49 -9.14
CA LEU A 31 6.47 -24.96 -9.59
C LEU A 31 6.61 -23.90 -10.68
N LEU A 32 7.66 -23.06 -10.64
CA LEU A 32 7.93 -22.08 -11.70
C LEU A 32 8.11 -22.75 -13.07
N HIS A 33 8.74 -23.91 -13.11
CA HIS A 33 8.96 -24.66 -14.36
C HIS A 33 7.79 -25.57 -14.76
N SER A 34 6.72 -25.63 -13.95
CA SER A 34 5.58 -26.53 -14.20
C SER A 34 4.39 -25.84 -14.90
N SER A 35 4.48 -24.54 -15.21
CA SER A 35 3.36 -23.77 -15.77
C SER A 35 3.86 -22.70 -16.73
N ASP A 36 3.06 -22.40 -17.75
CA ASP A 36 3.33 -21.37 -18.76
C ASP A 36 3.09 -19.94 -18.22
N ALA A 37 2.44 -19.80 -17.07
CA ALA A 37 2.18 -18.51 -16.44
C ALA A 37 2.03 -18.67 -14.93
N THR A 38 2.86 -17.97 -14.18
CA THR A 38 2.94 -18.07 -12.71
C THR A 38 2.96 -16.69 -12.07
N LEU A 39 2.40 -16.59 -10.86
CA LEU A 39 2.42 -15.37 -10.03
C LEU A 39 2.55 -15.74 -8.56
N ALA A 40 3.42 -15.05 -7.82
CA ALA A 40 3.45 -15.10 -6.36
C ALA A 40 2.34 -14.25 -5.73
N ARG A 41 1.69 -14.78 -4.68
CA ARG A 41 0.64 -14.09 -3.94
C ARG A 41 0.85 -14.21 -2.44
N GLY A 42 0.83 -13.08 -1.73
CA GLY A 42 0.77 -13.06 -0.27
C GLY A 42 -0.68 -13.10 0.25
N LEU A 43 -1.05 -12.17 1.11
CA LEU A 43 -2.41 -12.08 1.67
C LEU A 43 -3.45 -11.40 0.73
N GLY A 44 -3.10 -11.08 -0.52
CA GLY A 44 -4.00 -10.49 -1.50
C GLY A 44 -4.53 -9.12 -1.09
N ARG A 45 -3.68 -8.27 -0.52
CA ARG A 45 -4.06 -6.93 -0.03
C ARG A 45 -3.93 -5.82 -1.06
N SER A 46 -3.39 -6.09 -2.25
CA SER A 46 -3.55 -5.21 -3.41
C SER A 46 -5.03 -5.07 -3.75
N TYR A 47 -5.46 -3.86 -4.14
CA TYR A 47 -6.90 -3.57 -4.28
C TYR A 47 -7.49 -4.09 -5.58
N GLY A 48 -6.71 -4.06 -6.67
CA GLY A 48 -7.09 -4.59 -7.97
C GLY A 48 -6.51 -5.97 -8.26
N ASP A 49 -6.03 -6.13 -9.47
CA ASP A 49 -5.64 -7.38 -10.11
C ASP A 49 -4.14 -7.71 -10.05
N ALA A 50 -3.34 -6.92 -9.29
CA ALA A 50 -1.89 -7.10 -9.17
C ALA A 50 -1.46 -8.47 -8.62
N ALA A 51 -2.29 -9.09 -7.76
CA ALA A 51 -2.01 -10.39 -7.16
C ALA A 51 -2.99 -11.48 -7.66
N GLN A 52 -3.39 -11.39 -8.93
CA GLN A 52 -4.31 -12.29 -9.63
C GLN A 52 -3.72 -12.71 -10.97
N LEU A 53 -4.06 -13.94 -11.41
CA LEU A 53 -3.61 -14.47 -12.70
C LEU A 53 -4.66 -15.43 -13.26
N ALA A 54 -5.53 -14.93 -14.11
CA ALA A 54 -6.59 -15.70 -14.74
C ALA A 54 -6.01 -16.84 -15.59
N GLY A 55 -6.40 -18.06 -15.28
CA GLY A 55 -5.99 -19.27 -16.01
C GLY A 55 -4.57 -19.77 -15.70
N GLY A 56 -3.77 -19.03 -14.94
CA GLY A 56 -2.40 -19.40 -14.58
C GLY A 56 -2.27 -20.08 -13.22
N LEU A 57 -1.02 -20.26 -12.79
CA LEU A 57 -0.63 -20.82 -11.51
C LEU A 57 -0.34 -19.66 -10.53
N VAL A 58 -1.05 -19.62 -9.41
CA VAL A 58 -0.78 -18.68 -8.33
C VAL A 58 -0.11 -19.41 -7.17
N LEU A 59 1.08 -18.95 -6.79
CA LEU A 59 1.83 -19.45 -5.65
C LEU A 59 1.51 -18.65 -4.40
N SER A 60 0.75 -19.23 -3.48
CA SER A 60 0.50 -18.61 -2.18
C SER A 60 1.76 -18.76 -1.30
N ASN A 61 2.45 -17.66 -1.08
CA ASN A 61 3.72 -17.66 -0.32
C ASN A 61 3.53 -17.79 1.21
N ARG A 62 2.31 -18.02 1.69
CA ARG A 62 2.00 -18.03 3.13
C ARG A 62 2.76 -19.07 3.94
N LEU A 63 3.19 -20.16 3.33
CA LEU A 63 3.99 -21.20 3.97
C LEU A 63 5.51 -20.97 3.90
N LEU A 64 5.97 -19.93 3.15
CA LEU A 64 7.37 -19.51 3.19
C LEU A 64 7.60 -18.68 4.46
N GLY A 65 7.67 -19.39 5.58
CA GLY A 65 7.74 -18.86 6.93
C GLY A 65 9.18 -18.78 7.45
N GLY A 66 9.27 -18.49 8.75
CA GLY A 66 10.53 -18.38 9.50
C GLY A 66 10.86 -16.93 9.83
N ILE A 67 11.29 -16.70 11.07
CA ILE A 67 11.84 -15.43 11.58
C ILE A 67 13.11 -15.79 12.33
N SER A 68 14.26 -15.30 11.88
CA SER A 68 15.52 -15.47 12.59
C SER A 68 15.51 -14.74 13.94
N PRO A 69 16.42 -15.05 14.86
CA PRO A 69 16.68 -14.15 15.98
C PRO A 69 16.96 -12.72 15.49
N ILE A 70 16.44 -11.72 16.19
CA ILE A 70 16.77 -10.31 15.95
C ILE A 70 18.10 -10.04 16.62
N ASP A 71 19.07 -9.53 15.88
CA ASP A 71 20.37 -9.22 16.46
C ASP A 71 20.38 -7.90 17.26
N GLY A 72 21.52 -7.60 17.92
CA GLY A 72 21.67 -6.40 18.73
C GLY A 72 21.61 -5.07 17.96
N ALA A 73 21.70 -5.13 16.63
CA ALA A 73 21.55 -3.98 15.73
C ALA A 73 20.13 -3.87 15.15
N GLY A 74 19.25 -4.83 15.43
CA GLY A 74 17.87 -4.85 14.92
C GLY A 74 17.75 -5.46 13.52
N VAL A 75 18.73 -6.25 13.08
CA VAL A 75 18.66 -6.96 11.79
C VAL A 75 17.93 -8.29 12.00
N VAL A 76 17.02 -8.60 11.09
CA VAL A 76 16.24 -9.84 11.11
C VAL A 76 16.04 -10.38 9.71
N THR A 77 16.20 -11.68 9.52
CA THR A 77 15.86 -12.38 8.28
C THR A 77 14.52 -13.09 8.44
N VAL A 78 13.62 -12.86 7.49
CA VAL A 78 12.23 -13.36 7.56
C VAL A 78 11.82 -14.01 6.25
N GLY A 79 11.06 -15.09 6.33
CA GLY A 79 10.40 -15.69 5.18
C GLY A 79 9.38 -14.73 4.55
N ALA A 80 9.33 -14.70 3.23
CA ALA A 80 8.47 -13.76 2.49
C ALA A 80 6.97 -13.93 2.76
N GLY A 81 6.54 -15.08 3.25
CA GLY A 81 5.15 -15.37 3.64
C GLY A 81 4.75 -14.84 5.01
N ILE A 82 5.70 -14.44 5.84
CA ILE A 82 5.45 -13.82 7.14
C ILE A 82 4.77 -12.46 6.92
N SER A 83 3.72 -12.17 7.67
CA SER A 83 3.07 -10.85 7.66
C SER A 83 3.78 -9.87 8.60
N ILE A 84 3.58 -8.58 8.35
CA ILE A 84 4.04 -7.53 9.29
C ILE A 84 3.45 -7.78 10.68
N ASP A 85 2.20 -8.25 10.80
CA ASP A 85 1.58 -8.60 12.08
C ASP A 85 2.34 -9.69 12.83
N GLU A 86 2.70 -10.79 12.13
CA GLU A 86 3.50 -11.89 12.70
C GLU A 86 4.89 -11.41 13.11
N LEU A 87 5.55 -10.59 12.29
CA LEU A 87 6.85 -10.00 12.63
C LEU A 87 6.76 -9.08 13.85
N LEU A 88 5.75 -8.20 13.93
CA LEU A 88 5.53 -7.31 15.08
C LEU A 88 5.26 -8.10 16.37
N THR A 89 4.60 -9.26 16.27
CA THR A 89 4.34 -10.13 17.43
C THR A 89 5.65 -10.64 18.05
N VAL A 90 6.67 -10.86 17.23
CA VAL A 90 8.01 -11.29 17.69
C VAL A 90 8.90 -10.12 18.07
N ALA A 91 8.87 -9.04 17.29
CA ALA A 91 9.81 -7.93 17.39
C ALA A 91 9.47 -6.95 18.54
N MET A 92 8.19 -6.60 18.72
CA MET A 92 7.82 -5.57 19.70
C MET A 92 8.17 -5.95 21.15
N PRO A 93 7.94 -7.19 21.64
CA PRO A 93 8.37 -7.56 22.98
C PRO A 93 9.89 -7.47 23.22
N GLN A 94 10.68 -7.49 22.13
CA GLN A 94 12.13 -7.33 22.15
C GLN A 94 12.59 -5.87 21.95
N GLY A 95 11.65 -4.90 21.92
CA GLY A 95 11.94 -3.48 21.76
C GLY A 95 12.23 -3.06 20.30
N TRP A 96 11.76 -3.82 19.31
CA TRP A 96 11.96 -3.52 17.90
C TRP A 96 10.64 -3.29 17.15
N PHE A 97 10.68 -2.44 16.12
CA PHE A 97 9.53 -2.14 15.26
C PHE A 97 9.93 -2.07 13.78
N VAL A 98 9.01 -2.40 12.88
CA VAL A 98 9.23 -2.21 11.45
C VAL A 98 9.27 -0.72 11.11
N PRO A 99 10.31 -0.23 10.43
CA PRO A 99 10.45 1.22 10.18
C PRO A 99 9.31 1.79 9.35
N VAL A 100 8.82 1.06 8.37
CA VAL A 100 7.73 1.46 7.49
C VAL A 100 6.61 0.42 7.54
N THR A 101 5.38 0.86 7.79
CA THR A 101 4.19 0.01 7.77
C THR A 101 3.05 0.70 7.03
N PRO A 102 2.33 -0.02 6.14
CA PRO A 102 1.15 0.53 5.47
C PRO A 102 -0.04 0.63 6.45
N GLY A 103 -1.20 1.08 5.98
CA GLY A 103 -2.41 1.24 6.80
C GLY A 103 -3.01 -0.07 7.35
N THR A 104 -2.44 -1.22 7.01
CA THR A 104 -2.75 -2.53 7.58
C THR A 104 -1.46 -3.32 7.80
N ARG A 105 -1.36 -4.03 8.92
CA ARG A 105 -0.24 -4.94 9.22
C ARG A 105 -0.43 -6.35 8.61
N HIS A 106 -1.62 -6.62 8.06
CA HIS A 106 -1.95 -7.88 7.42
C HIS A 106 -1.51 -7.93 5.95
N VAL A 107 -0.24 -7.59 5.69
CA VAL A 107 0.47 -7.76 4.42
C VAL A 107 1.70 -8.62 4.66
N THR A 108 2.05 -9.50 3.71
CA THR A 108 3.26 -10.31 3.81
C THR A 108 4.49 -9.48 3.48
N ILE A 109 5.66 -9.88 4.00
CA ILE A 109 6.94 -9.22 3.69
C ILE A 109 7.20 -9.23 2.18
N GLY A 110 7.01 -10.36 1.49
CA GLY A 110 7.14 -10.43 0.03
C GLY A 110 6.15 -9.50 -0.68
N GLY A 111 4.91 -9.37 -0.19
CA GLY A 111 3.93 -8.41 -0.71
C GLY A 111 4.29 -6.96 -0.43
N ALA A 112 4.87 -6.66 0.73
CA ALA A 112 5.36 -5.33 1.08
C ALA A 112 6.52 -4.89 0.18
N ILE A 113 7.43 -5.80 -0.15
CA ILE A 113 8.53 -5.62 -1.10
C ILE A 113 7.98 -5.41 -2.52
N ALA A 114 7.14 -6.33 -3.00
CA ALA A 114 6.61 -6.29 -4.35
C ALA A 114 5.82 -5.01 -4.66
N ALA A 115 5.12 -4.46 -3.66
CA ALA A 115 4.36 -3.23 -3.79
C ALA A 115 5.15 -1.98 -3.36
N ASP A 116 6.37 -2.13 -2.84
CA ASP A 116 7.16 -1.08 -2.21
C ASP A 116 6.29 -0.21 -1.29
N VAL A 117 5.70 -0.84 -0.28
CA VAL A 117 4.71 -0.17 0.57
C VAL A 117 5.31 1.02 1.29
N HIS A 118 4.48 2.03 1.51
CA HIS A 118 4.85 3.26 2.20
C HIS A 118 3.96 3.49 3.43
N GLY A 119 4.50 4.19 4.40
CA GLY A 119 3.86 4.52 5.67
C GLY A 119 3.43 5.98 5.79
N LYS A 120 3.31 6.42 7.05
CA LYS A 120 3.06 7.81 7.43
C LYS A 120 4.34 8.64 7.52
N ASN A 121 5.49 7.99 7.35
CA ASN A 121 6.84 8.53 7.55
C ASN A 121 7.67 8.58 6.26
N HIS A 122 7.02 8.52 5.09
CA HIS A 122 7.76 8.47 3.84
C HIS A 122 8.61 9.72 3.59
N HIS A 123 8.20 10.88 4.08
CA HIS A 123 8.95 12.14 3.96
C HIS A 123 10.33 12.07 4.61
N LEU A 124 10.51 11.26 5.68
CA LEU A 124 11.80 11.07 6.37
C LEU A 124 12.42 9.69 6.07
N ASP A 125 11.66 8.62 6.21
CA ASP A 125 12.18 7.25 6.20
C ASP A 125 12.09 6.58 4.82
N GLY A 126 11.35 7.16 3.87
CA GLY A 126 11.11 6.58 2.55
C GLY A 126 10.13 5.40 2.58
N SER A 127 10.22 4.53 1.59
CA SER A 127 9.39 3.32 1.47
C SER A 127 10.03 2.11 2.15
N PHE A 128 9.30 1.00 2.18
CA PHE A 128 9.74 -0.25 2.82
C PHE A 128 11.07 -0.77 2.29
N SER A 129 11.32 -0.58 0.99
CA SER A 129 12.56 -1.00 0.33
C SER A 129 13.83 -0.40 0.92
N ARG A 130 13.79 0.81 1.49
CA ARG A 130 14.97 1.43 2.12
C ARG A 130 15.49 0.65 3.33
N HIS A 131 14.66 -0.21 3.88
CA HIS A 131 14.93 -0.98 5.09
C HIS A 131 15.12 -2.48 4.79
N VAL A 132 15.11 -2.87 3.51
CA VAL A 132 15.48 -4.22 3.06
C VAL A 132 16.96 -4.21 2.71
N THR A 133 17.76 -4.97 3.45
CA THR A 133 19.22 -5.04 3.27
C THR A 133 19.65 -6.18 2.37
N ALA A 134 18.86 -7.25 2.30
CA ALA A 134 19.05 -8.36 1.38
C ALA A 134 17.73 -9.06 1.09
N LEU A 135 17.65 -9.77 -0.02
CA LEU A 135 16.55 -10.68 -0.30
C LEU A 135 17.00 -11.84 -1.19
N ARG A 136 16.28 -12.95 -1.09
CA ARG A 136 16.44 -14.10 -1.99
C ARG A 136 15.27 -14.14 -2.96
N LEU A 137 15.61 -14.12 -4.26
CA LEU A 137 14.68 -14.09 -5.38
C LEU A 137 14.83 -15.38 -6.20
N VAL A 138 13.74 -16.12 -6.35
CA VAL A 138 13.67 -17.29 -7.25
C VAL A 138 13.05 -16.84 -8.57
N THR A 139 13.75 -17.06 -9.66
CA THR A 139 13.34 -16.71 -11.02
C THR A 139 13.40 -17.92 -11.93
N PRO A 140 12.83 -17.88 -13.15
CA PRO A 140 12.97 -18.98 -14.12
C PRO A 140 14.43 -19.29 -14.51
N THR A 141 15.34 -18.31 -14.40
CA THR A 141 16.78 -18.53 -14.72
C THR A 141 17.60 -19.01 -13.51
N GLY A 142 17.00 -19.07 -12.32
CA GLY A 142 17.68 -19.53 -11.10
C GLY A 142 17.38 -18.67 -9.88
N THR A 143 18.12 -18.97 -8.80
CA THR A 143 18.00 -18.26 -7.52
C THR A 143 19.09 -17.20 -7.40
N HIS A 144 18.72 -16.01 -6.93
CA HIS A 144 19.58 -14.85 -6.77
C HIS A 144 19.52 -14.32 -5.33
N ASP A 145 20.68 -14.17 -4.68
CA ASP A 145 20.82 -13.42 -3.44
C ASP A 145 21.15 -11.96 -3.79
N LEU A 146 20.25 -11.07 -3.48
CA LEU A 146 20.27 -9.68 -3.90
C LEU A 146 20.49 -8.74 -2.72
N THR A 147 21.30 -7.71 -2.92
CA THR A 147 21.45 -6.57 -2.00
C THR A 147 21.43 -5.27 -2.80
N PRO A 148 21.29 -4.10 -2.17
CA PRO A 148 21.42 -2.82 -2.87
C PRO A 148 22.76 -2.63 -3.58
N ALA A 149 23.83 -3.34 -3.17
CA ALA A 149 25.16 -3.28 -3.77
C ALA A 149 25.43 -4.39 -4.80
N THR A 150 24.84 -5.57 -4.57
CA THR A 150 25.02 -6.75 -5.42
C THR A 150 23.76 -6.98 -6.24
N HIS A 151 23.88 -7.12 -7.55
CA HIS A 151 22.74 -7.19 -8.47
C HIS A 151 21.78 -5.98 -8.32
N HIS A 152 22.34 -4.80 -8.22
CA HIS A 152 21.66 -3.53 -7.95
C HIS A 152 20.37 -3.36 -8.76
N ASP A 153 20.44 -3.53 -10.08
CA ASP A 153 19.29 -3.29 -10.95
C ASP A 153 18.13 -4.26 -10.68
N LEU A 154 18.45 -5.55 -10.49
CA LEU A 154 17.43 -6.57 -10.18
C LEU A 154 16.84 -6.38 -8.78
N PHE A 155 17.67 -6.00 -7.79
CA PHE A 155 17.19 -5.65 -6.46
C PHE A 155 16.14 -4.53 -6.55
N TRP A 156 16.49 -3.41 -7.19
CA TRP A 156 15.58 -2.27 -7.27
C TRP A 156 14.39 -2.50 -8.22
N ALA A 157 14.52 -3.32 -9.25
CA ALA A 157 13.39 -3.73 -10.09
C ALA A 157 12.40 -4.62 -9.33
N THR A 158 12.87 -5.36 -8.31
CA THR A 158 12.00 -6.19 -7.44
C THR A 158 11.21 -5.32 -6.47
N MET A 159 11.80 -4.22 -5.99
CA MET A 159 11.14 -3.24 -5.12
C MET A 159 10.06 -2.46 -5.89
N GLY A 160 8.80 -2.72 -5.60
CA GLY A 160 7.68 -2.12 -6.34
C GLY A 160 7.40 -2.77 -7.69
N GLY A 161 8.12 -3.83 -8.06
CA GLY A 161 7.95 -4.57 -9.32
C GLY A 161 6.71 -5.45 -9.40
N MET A 162 5.77 -5.30 -8.49
CA MET A 162 4.49 -6.04 -8.42
C MET A 162 4.64 -7.57 -8.44
N GLY A 163 5.81 -8.09 -8.02
CA GLY A 163 6.12 -9.53 -8.03
C GLY A 163 6.42 -10.09 -9.42
N LEU A 164 6.69 -9.22 -10.40
CA LEU A 164 6.91 -9.63 -11.79
C LEU A 164 8.35 -10.04 -12.10
N THR A 165 9.33 -9.72 -11.23
CA THR A 165 10.74 -10.13 -11.41
C THR A 165 11.01 -11.56 -10.97
N GLY A 166 10.21 -12.08 -10.03
CA GLY A 166 10.44 -13.39 -9.44
C GLY A 166 9.63 -13.58 -8.16
N VAL A 167 9.86 -14.71 -7.50
CA VAL A 167 9.27 -15.05 -6.22
C VAL A 167 10.27 -14.75 -5.11
N VAL A 168 10.02 -13.73 -4.30
CA VAL A 168 10.80 -13.48 -3.08
C VAL A 168 10.47 -14.59 -2.09
N THR A 169 11.48 -15.30 -1.60
CA THR A 169 11.33 -16.39 -0.62
C THR A 169 11.76 -15.97 0.78
N GLU A 170 12.73 -15.06 0.88
CA GLU A 170 13.30 -14.57 2.13
C GLU A 170 13.76 -13.12 1.98
N ALA A 171 13.72 -12.33 3.05
CA ALA A 171 14.25 -10.98 3.09
C ALA A 171 14.89 -10.66 4.44
N THR A 172 15.99 -9.89 4.41
CA THR A 172 16.64 -9.35 5.61
C THR A 172 16.26 -7.88 5.76
N LEU A 173 15.77 -7.54 6.95
CA LEU A 173 15.23 -6.23 7.28
C LEU A 173 16.04 -5.58 8.38
N GLN A 174 16.21 -4.25 8.30
CA GLN A 174 16.68 -3.41 9.38
C GLN A 174 15.47 -2.87 10.15
N LEU A 175 15.30 -3.27 11.40
CA LEU A 175 14.28 -2.75 12.31
C LEU A 175 14.77 -1.50 13.05
N ILE A 176 13.84 -0.76 13.65
CA ILE A 176 14.13 0.38 14.50
C ILE A 176 13.85 0.06 15.98
N PRO A 177 14.64 0.60 16.93
CA PRO A 177 14.38 0.40 18.34
C PRO A 177 13.18 1.23 18.80
N ILE A 178 12.34 0.64 19.65
CA ILE A 178 11.25 1.32 20.36
C ILE A 178 11.33 1.06 21.86
N ARG A 179 10.85 2.00 22.67
CA ARG A 179 10.84 1.90 24.14
C ARG A 179 9.44 1.81 24.73
N SER A 180 8.42 1.90 23.89
CA SER A 180 7.02 1.88 24.29
C SER A 180 6.16 1.32 23.16
N ASP A 181 5.01 0.76 23.47
CA ASP A 181 3.95 0.38 22.52
C ASP A 181 3.01 1.55 22.20
N HIS A 182 3.44 2.79 22.51
CA HIS A 182 2.68 4.02 22.24
C HIS A 182 3.46 4.97 21.32
N VAL A 183 2.68 5.78 20.63
CA VAL A 183 3.11 6.97 19.88
C VAL A 183 2.54 8.19 20.61
N LEU A 184 3.33 9.24 20.79
CA LEU A 184 2.85 10.54 21.25
C LEU A 184 2.29 11.27 20.04
N VAL A 185 0.97 11.45 20.00
CA VAL A 185 0.24 11.94 18.83
C VAL A 185 -0.26 13.35 19.06
N THR A 186 0.09 14.26 18.16
CA THR A 186 -0.51 15.58 18.06
C THR A 186 -1.60 15.54 16.99
N THR A 187 -2.82 15.94 17.37
CA THR A 187 -3.99 16.00 16.49
C THR A 187 -4.43 17.44 16.33
N MET A 188 -4.60 17.87 15.07
CA MET A 188 -5.02 19.23 14.71
C MET A 188 -6.16 19.15 13.69
N ARG A 189 -7.19 19.99 13.87
CA ARG A 189 -8.33 20.10 12.98
C ARG A 189 -8.28 21.41 12.22
N PHE A 190 -8.40 21.35 10.89
CA PHE A 190 -8.35 22.48 9.99
C PHE A 190 -9.65 22.63 9.21
N ASP A 191 -10.06 23.84 8.98
CA ASP A 191 -11.33 24.15 8.30
C ASP A 191 -11.19 24.15 6.76
N THR A 192 -9.95 24.15 6.24
CA THR A 192 -9.67 24.17 4.79
C THR A 192 -8.50 23.23 4.41
N LEU A 193 -8.44 22.83 3.15
CA LEU A 193 -7.32 22.06 2.59
C LEU A 193 -6.01 22.88 2.63
N ASP A 194 -6.09 24.18 2.33
CA ASP A 194 -4.91 25.03 2.27
C ASP A 194 -4.20 25.15 3.60
N GLU A 195 -4.97 25.26 4.70
CA GLU A 195 -4.40 25.27 6.03
C GLU A 195 -3.69 23.96 6.35
N ILE A 196 -4.27 22.81 5.96
CA ILE A 196 -3.61 21.49 6.15
C ILE A 196 -2.32 21.42 5.36
N MET A 197 -2.35 21.75 4.08
CA MET A 197 -1.19 21.66 3.20
C MET A 197 -0.08 22.65 3.65
N ALA A 198 -0.42 23.85 4.03
CA ALA A 198 0.53 24.82 4.57
C ALA A 198 1.17 24.34 5.86
N GLU A 199 0.38 23.78 6.78
CA GLU A 199 0.87 23.24 8.05
C GLU A 199 1.78 22.02 7.82
N MET A 200 1.43 21.13 6.86
CA MET A 200 2.27 19.98 6.51
C MET A 200 3.60 20.43 5.88
N LEU A 201 3.58 21.44 4.99
CA LEU A 201 4.81 21.99 4.39
C LEU A 201 5.74 22.61 5.43
N ALA A 202 5.17 23.27 6.44
CA ALA A 202 5.95 24.01 7.44
C ALA A 202 6.55 23.08 8.51
N HIS A 203 5.89 21.98 8.85
CA HIS A 203 6.17 21.26 10.10
C HIS A 203 6.17 19.72 10.00
N ASP A 204 6.00 19.11 8.81
CA ASP A 204 6.03 17.63 8.73
C ASP A 204 7.39 17.06 9.11
N ASP A 205 8.47 17.77 8.82
CA ASP A 205 9.83 17.32 9.12
C ASP A 205 10.15 17.33 10.65
N ASP A 206 9.31 17.98 11.45
CA ASP A 206 9.42 17.97 12.92
C ASP A 206 8.91 16.65 13.55
N PHE A 207 8.21 15.81 12.77
CA PHE A 207 7.59 14.57 13.23
C PHE A 207 7.92 13.40 12.31
N ARG A 208 8.23 12.26 12.90
CA ARG A 208 8.51 11.05 12.11
C ARG A 208 7.30 10.57 11.31
N TYR A 209 6.10 10.73 11.86
CA TYR A 209 4.86 10.26 11.26
C TYR A 209 3.89 11.40 11.08
N SER A 210 3.39 11.58 9.85
CA SER A 210 2.39 12.59 9.51
C SER A 210 1.36 12.04 8.53
N VAL A 211 0.08 12.32 8.78
CA VAL A 211 -1.04 11.94 7.91
C VAL A 211 -2.23 12.83 8.17
N ALA A 212 -2.92 13.26 7.12
CA ALA A 212 -4.18 13.96 7.23
C ALA A 212 -5.34 13.11 6.68
N TRP A 213 -6.45 13.05 7.41
CA TRP A 213 -7.74 12.69 6.87
C TRP A 213 -8.39 13.95 6.28
N VAL A 214 -8.93 13.86 5.06
CA VAL A 214 -9.51 14.99 4.33
C VAL A 214 -10.96 14.68 3.95
N ASP A 215 -11.88 15.65 4.19
CA ASP A 215 -13.27 15.56 3.79
C ASP A 215 -13.45 15.96 2.31
N CYS A 216 -13.53 14.97 1.43
CA CYS A 216 -13.75 15.18 0.00
C CYS A 216 -15.24 15.43 -0.38
N MET A 217 -16.15 15.50 0.60
CA MET A 217 -17.58 15.72 0.35
C MET A 217 -18.04 17.15 0.59
N THR A 218 -17.23 17.94 1.32
CA THR A 218 -17.54 19.34 1.65
C THR A 218 -17.13 20.25 0.51
N ARG A 219 -17.89 21.35 0.30
CA ARG A 219 -17.73 22.34 -0.78
C ARG A 219 -17.55 23.74 -0.24
N GLY A 220 -17.20 24.65 -1.14
CA GLY A 220 -17.06 26.06 -0.84
C GLY A 220 -15.86 26.34 0.07
N ARG A 221 -16.02 27.23 1.04
CA ARG A 221 -14.91 27.67 1.90
C ARG A 221 -14.28 26.56 2.73
N SER A 222 -15.04 25.54 3.09
CA SER A 222 -14.56 24.40 3.89
C SER A 222 -14.20 23.18 3.04
N MET A 223 -13.96 23.35 1.75
CA MET A 223 -13.54 22.26 0.86
C MET A 223 -12.22 21.68 1.35
N GLY A 224 -12.18 20.34 1.47
CA GLY A 224 -10.99 19.62 1.91
C GLY A 224 -10.59 19.88 3.37
N ARG A 225 -11.51 20.40 4.22
CA ARG A 225 -11.28 20.43 5.67
C ARG A 225 -10.85 19.07 6.18
N GLY A 226 -10.09 19.01 7.26
CA GLY A 226 -9.59 17.71 7.69
C GLY A 226 -8.95 17.69 9.06
N ILE A 227 -8.36 16.56 9.36
CA ILE A 227 -7.73 16.26 10.63
C ILE A 227 -6.32 15.77 10.35
N LEU A 228 -5.33 16.55 10.76
CA LEU A 228 -3.92 16.19 10.69
C LEU A 228 -3.54 15.48 11.99
N THR A 229 -2.87 14.33 11.87
CA THR A 229 -2.28 13.61 12.99
C THR A 229 -0.81 13.38 12.73
N ARG A 230 0.03 13.78 13.68
CA ARG A 230 1.48 13.63 13.66
C ARG A 230 1.96 12.97 14.95
N GLY A 231 3.12 12.36 14.93
CA GLY A 231 3.67 11.84 16.17
C GLY A 231 4.96 11.07 16.00
N ASP A 232 5.54 10.73 17.15
CA ASP A 232 6.77 9.97 17.31
C ASP A 232 6.57 8.85 18.32
N HIS A 233 7.40 7.81 18.24
CA HIS A 233 7.39 6.78 19.27
C HIS A 233 7.66 7.39 20.64
N ALA A 234 6.86 7.01 21.64
CA ALA A 234 7.05 7.49 22.99
C ALA A 234 8.45 7.10 23.52
N PRO A 235 9.23 8.05 24.09
CA PRO A 235 10.61 7.83 24.51
C PRO A 235 10.73 6.89 25.72
N SER A 236 9.64 6.68 26.44
CA SER A 236 9.53 5.78 27.60
C SER A 236 8.07 5.37 27.78
N GLY A 237 7.82 4.34 28.57
CA GLY A 237 6.46 3.89 28.84
C GLY A 237 6.37 2.42 29.21
N THR A 238 5.26 1.79 28.86
CA THR A 238 5.03 0.36 29.08
C THR A 238 5.94 -0.48 28.18
N THR A 239 6.35 -1.65 28.66
CA THR A 239 7.06 -2.64 27.81
C THR A 239 6.28 -2.85 26.51
N PRO A 240 6.95 -2.75 25.34
CA PRO A 240 6.27 -2.89 24.09
C PRO A 240 5.59 -4.27 23.97
N VAL A 241 4.32 -4.25 23.57
CA VAL A 241 3.54 -5.46 23.29
C VAL A 241 2.94 -5.37 21.91
N ALA A 242 2.81 -6.51 21.24
CA ALA A 242 2.21 -6.57 19.91
C ALA A 242 0.78 -6.02 19.90
N PRO A 243 0.35 -5.35 18.83
CA PRO A 243 -1.01 -4.85 18.70
C PRO A 243 -2.03 -5.98 18.81
N ARG A 244 -3.10 -5.73 19.55
CA ARG A 244 -4.20 -6.72 19.70
C ARG A 244 -4.89 -6.97 18.38
N GLY A 245 -5.46 -8.18 18.21
CA GLY A 245 -6.30 -8.52 17.06
C GLY A 245 -7.56 -7.66 16.97
N ALA A 246 -8.26 -7.80 15.85
CA ALA A 246 -9.51 -7.06 15.61
C ALA A 246 -10.55 -7.33 16.70
N ARG A 247 -11.23 -6.27 17.14
CA ARG A 247 -12.29 -6.34 18.15
C ARG A 247 -13.66 -6.64 17.53
N LEU A 248 -13.83 -6.29 16.27
CA LEU A 248 -15.08 -6.41 15.54
C LEU A 248 -14.86 -7.14 14.22
N THR A 249 -15.90 -7.77 13.72
CA THR A 249 -15.90 -8.41 12.39
C THR A 249 -17.18 -8.00 11.66
N VAL A 250 -17.06 -7.59 10.40
CA VAL A 250 -18.22 -7.40 9.52
C VAL A 250 -18.67 -8.79 9.05
N PRO A 251 -19.77 -9.34 9.60
CA PRO A 251 -20.11 -10.76 9.44
C PRO A 251 -20.62 -11.09 8.04
N PHE A 252 -21.26 -10.14 7.36
CA PHE A 252 -21.84 -10.31 6.03
C PHE A 252 -21.52 -9.12 5.14
N THR A 253 -21.69 -9.31 3.83
CA THR A 253 -21.53 -8.20 2.86
C THR A 253 -22.75 -7.28 2.98
N ALA A 254 -22.48 -5.99 3.27
CA ALA A 254 -23.53 -4.98 3.41
C ALA A 254 -24.35 -4.83 2.11
N PRO A 255 -25.60 -4.36 2.21
CA PRO A 255 -26.37 -3.99 1.02
C PRO A 255 -25.64 -2.92 0.20
N SER A 256 -25.68 -3.05 -1.13
CA SER A 256 -25.12 -2.04 -2.02
C SER A 256 -25.85 -0.71 -1.82
N GLY A 257 -25.09 0.40 -1.69
CA GLY A 257 -25.63 1.73 -1.46
C GLY A 257 -25.69 2.16 0.01
N LEU A 258 -25.24 1.34 0.96
CA LEU A 258 -25.05 1.76 2.35
C LEU A 258 -24.11 2.97 2.44
N LEU A 259 -22.99 2.92 1.73
CA LEU A 259 -22.06 4.03 1.58
C LEU A 259 -22.48 4.89 0.37
N ASN A 260 -23.36 5.86 0.62
CA ASN A 260 -23.84 6.84 -0.34
C ASN A 260 -23.48 8.27 0.09
N SER A 261 -23.72 9.26 -0.75
CA SER A 261 -23.34 10.65 -0.48
C SER A 261 -23.94 11.22 0.81
N LEU A 262 -25.15 10.78 1.22
CA LEU A 262 -25.79 11.26 2.44
C LEU A 262 -25.15 10.66 3.68
N THR A 263 -25.02 9.31 3.71
CA THR A 263 -24.45 8.60 4.87
C THR A 263 -22.99 8.95 5.08
N VAL A 264 -22.22 9.11 3.99
CA VAL A 264 -20.81 9.50 4.07
C VAL A 264 -20.66 10.94 4.53
N ARG A 265 -21.50 11.89 4.06
CA ARG A 265 -21.48 13.27 4.57
C ARG A 265 -21.79 13.34 6.06
N ALA A 266 -22.79 12.61 6.51
CA ALA A 266 -23.15 12.57 7.93
C ALA A 266 -22.00 11.99 8.78
N PHE A 267 -21.36 10.92 8.30
CA PHE A 267 -20.19 10.35 8.95
C PHE A 267 -19.01 11.35 8.99
N ASN A 268 -18.68 11.98 7.85
CA ASN A 268 -17.57 12.94 7.76
C ASN A 268 -17.79 14.13 8.69
N GLU A 269 -19.04 14.65 8.76
CA GLU A 269 -19.38 15.76 9.67
C GLU A 269 -19.22 15.35 11.14
N LEU A 270 -19.71 14.16 11.51
CA LEU A 270 -19.57 13.66 12.87
C LEU A 270 -18.09 13.44 13.22
N TRP A 271 -17.34 12.82 12.34
CA TRP A 271 -15.90 12.55 12.51
C TRP A 271 -15.11 13.84 12.67
N PHE A 272 -15.35 14.82 11.79
CA PHE A 272 -14.70 16.11 11.85
C PHE A 272 -15.00 16.85 13.16
N ARG A 273 -16.27 16.89 13.59
CA ARG A 273 -16.67 17.60 14.82
C ARG A 273 -16.24 16.91 16.10
N SER A 274 -16.18 15.58 16.11
CA SER A 274 -15.72 14.80 17.27
C SER A 274 -14.22 14.93 17.52
N SER A 275 -13.45 15.30 16.51
CA SER A 275 -12.01 15.47 16.64
C SER A 275 -11.67 16.80 17.35
N PRO A 276 -10.66 16.82 18.24
CA PRO A 276 -10.24 18.02 18.93
C PRO A 276 -9.73 19.06 17.93
N ARG A 277 -9.87 20.36 18.27
CA ARG A 277 -9.25 21.43 17.46
C ARG A 277 -7.74 21.34 17.49
N HIS A 278 -7.18 21.12 18.67
CA HIS A 278 -5.77 20.89 18.89
C HIS A 278 -5.60 20.05 20.16
N ARG A 279 -4.78 19.00 20.08
CA ARG A 279 -4.37 18.16 21.22
C ARG A 279 -2.94 17.70 20.98
N GLU A 280 -2.05 17.94 21.92
CA GLU A 280 -0.63 17.67 21.80
C GLU A 280 -0.22 16.42 22.58
N ALA A 281 0.71 15.67 21.99
CA ALA A 281 1.46 14.58 22.63
C ALA A 281 0.58 13.56 23.39
N GLU A 282 -0.62 13.27 22.88
CA GLU A 282 -1.51 12.27 23.49
C GLU A 282 -0.98 10.85 23.25
N PRO A 283 -0.78 10.03 24.29
CA PRO A 283 -0.35 8.66 24.08
C PRO A 283 -1.42 7.83 23.35
N GLN A 284 -1.10 7.29 22.20
CA GLN A 284 -1.93 6.35 21.45
C GLN A 284 -1.18 5.05 21.21
N GLY A 285 -1.83 3.92 21.43
CA GLY A 285 -1.23 2.62 21.13
C GLY A 285 -0.88 2.48 19.65
N ILE A 286 0.26 1.86 19.36
CA ILE A 286 0.80 1.63 18.00
C ILE A 286 -0.27 1.08 17.05
N GLY A 287 -1.07 0.10 17.50
CA GLY A 287 -2.14 -0.48 16.66
C GLY A 287 -3.23 0.53 16.26
N ALA A 288 -3.64 1.41 17.18
CA ALA A 288 -4.64 2.43 16.91
C ALA A 288 -4.11 3.54 15.99
N PHE A 289 -2.85 3.92 16.18
CA PHE A 289 -2.23 4.97 15.38
C PHE A 289 -1.91 4.50 13.97
N PHE A 290 -1.22 3.37 13.79
CA PHE A 290 -0.79 2.91 12.46
C PHE A 290 -1.87 2.17 11.68
N HIS A 291 -2.69 1.35 12.35
CA HIS A 291 -3.57 0.36 11.74
C HIS A 291 -5.03 0.47 12.24
N PRO A 292 -5.66 1.66 12.18
CA PRO A 292 -6.99 1.86 12.74
C PRO A 292 -8.06 0.94 12.13
N LEU A 293 -7.95 0.63 10.83
CA LEU A 293 -8.89 -0.26 10.14
C LEU A 293 -8.70 -1.75 10.50
N ASP A 294 -7.54 -2.16 11.01
CA ASP A 294 -7.31 -3.53 11.46
C ASP A 294 -8.07 -3.86 12.76
N GLY A 295 -8.67 -2.86 13.41
CA GLY A 295 -9.62 -3.05 14.51
C GLY A 295 -10.94 -3.68 14.09
N VAL A 296 -11.23 -3.76 12.78
CA VAL A 296 -12.44 -4.32 12.19
C VAL A 296 -12.10 -5.33 11.10
N ASN A 297 -12.31 -6.63 11.36
CA ASN A 297 -12.09 -7.65 10.35
C ASN A 297 -13.09 -7.50 9.19
N SER A 298 -12.61 -7.75 7.97
CA SER A 298 -13.43 -7.77 6.76
C SER A 298 -14.21 -6.47 6.51
N TRP A 299 -13.68 -5.32 6.94
CA TRP A 299 -14.32 -4.01 6.78
C TRP A 299 -14.65 -3.68 5.31
N ASN A 300 -13.92 -4.25 4.35
CA ASN A 300 -14.19 -4.11 2.91
C ASN A 300 -15.57 -4.63 2.51
N ARG A 301 -16.22 -5.48 3.32
CA ARG A 301 -17.62 -5.93 3.10
C ARG A 301 -18.65 -4.81 3.26
N LEU A 302 -18.30 -3.68 3.90
CA LEU A 302 -19.17 -2.51 4.02
C LEU A 302 -19.48 -1.86 2.67
N TYR A 303 -18.62 -2.04 1.67
CA TYR A 303 -18.83 -1.53 0.30
C TYR A 303 -19.83 -2.35 -0.53
N GLY A 304 -20.34 -3.44 0.00
CA GLY A 304 -21.33 -4.29 -0.65
C GLY A 304 -20.71 -5.25 -1.68
N ARG A 305 -21.59 -5.87 -2.48
CA ARG A 305 -21.19 -6.92 -3.44
C ARG A 305 -20.36 -6.41 -4.60
N ARG A 306 -20.50 -5.14 -4.99
CA ARG A 306 -19.76 -4.51 -6.10
C ARG A 306 -18.34 -4.15 -5.71
N GLY A 307 -18.02 -4.12 -4.40
CA GLY A 307 -16.72 -3.72 -3.89
C GLY A 307 -16.44 -2.23 -4.04
N PHE A 308 -15.17 -1.88 -4.08
CA PHE A 308 -14.69 -0.51 -4.18
C PHE A 308 -13.34 -0.43 -4.90
N VAL A 309 -13.07 0.74 -5.42
CA VAL A 309 -11.75 1.12 -5.96
C VAL A 309 -11.04 1.95 -4.90
N GLN A 310 -9.81 1.63 -4.60
CA GLN A 310 -8.95 2.59 -3.94
C GLN A 310 -8.13 3.30 -5.01
N TYR A 311 -8.35 4.60 -5.19
CA TYR A 311 -7.59 5.42 -6.10
C TYR A 311 -6.52 6.17 -5.31
N GLN A 312 -5.25 5.91 -5.60
CA GLN A 312 -4.14 6.61 -4.97
C GLN A 312 -3.17 7.12 -6.02
N PHE A 313 -2.86 8.40 -5.95
CA PHE A 313 -1.89 9.05 -6.81
C PHE A 313 -0.84 9.82 -6.02
N ALA A 314 0.29 10.09 -6.67
CA ALA A 314 1.29 11.02 -6.21
C ALA A 314 1.56 12.05 -7.30
N VAL A 315 1.79 13.31 -6.89
CA VAL A 315 2.18 14.44 -7.75
C VAL A 315 3.36 15.16 -7.12
N PRO A 316 4.26 15.76 -7.92
CA PRO A 316 5.38 16.57 -7.42
C PRO A 316 4.91 17.72 -6.51
N ASP A 317 5.79 18.23 -5.66
CA ASP A 317 5.47 19.34 -4.73
C ASP A 317 4.96 20.58 -5.50
N GLU A 318 5.52 20.88 -6.67
CA GLU A 318 5.14 22.00 -7.53
C GLU A 318 3.73 21.84 -8.11
N ALA A 319 3.23 20.62 -8.16
CA ALA A 319 1.87 20.32 -8.63
C ALA A 319 0.85 20.15 -7.49
N GLY A 320 1.11 20.68 -6.31
CA GLY A 320 0.21 20.58 -5.14
C GLY A 320 -1.23 21.05 -5.41
N ASP A 321 -1.44 21.99 -6.32
CA ASP A 321 -2.78 22.45 -6.75
C ASP A 321 -3.61 21.35 -7.39
N SER A 322 -2.98 20.29 -7.91
CA SER A 322 -3.68 19.12 -8.45
C SER A 322 -4.43 18.34 -7.37
N VAL A 323 -3.93 18.33 -6.11
CA VAL A 323 -4.64 17.75 -4.96
C VAL A 323 -5.94 18.50 -4.72
N ARG A 324 -5.90 19.85 -4.74
CA ARG A 324 -7.09 20.71 -4.62
C ARG A 324 -8.10 20.41 -5.74
N THR A 325 -7.62 20.39 -6.99
CA THR A 325 -8.44 20.11 -8.17
C THR A 325 -9.10 18.73 -8.10
N ALA A 326 -8.36 17.73 -7.63
CA ALA A 326 -8.90 16.37 -7.44
C ALA A 326 -10.02 16.35 -6.39
N ILE A 327 -9.84 17.01 -5.24
CA ILE A 327 -10.86 17.09 -4.17
C ILE A 327 -12.07 17.88 -4.67
N GLU A 328 -11.87 18.93 -5.43
CA GLU A 328 -12.95 19.72 -6.05
C GLU A 328 -13.80 18.84 -6.99
N LYS A 329 -13.17 18.15 -7.95
CA LYS A 329 -13.84 17.20 -8.85
C LYS A 329 -14.64 16.14 -8.08
N LEU A 330 -14.05 15.55 -7.04
CA LEU A 330 -14.73 14.60 -6.16
C LEU A 330 -15.97 15.20 -5.50
N SER A 331 -15.84 16.39 -4.91
CA SER A 331 -16.95 17.06 -4.21
C SER A 331 -18.12 17.37 -5.14
N PHE A 332 -17.86 17.72 -6.42
CA PHE A 332 -18.87 18.00 -7.43
C PHE A 332 -19.47 16.74 -8.08
N SER A 333 -18.72 15.65 -8.14
CA SER A 333 -19.19 14.40 -8.72
C SER A 333 -20.30 13.70 -7.92
N HIS A 334 -20.39 13.97 -6.62
CA HIS A 334 -21.20 13.25 -5.63
C HIS A 334 -20.79 11.77 -5.44
N VAL A 335 -19.65 11.36 -5.92
CA VAL A 335 -19.09 10.05 -5.59
C VAL A 335 -18.61 10.07 -4.14
N PRO A 336 -19.16 9.21 -3.26
CA PRO A 336 -18.82 9.28 -1.84
C PRO A 336 -17.42 8.74 -1.58
N SER A 337 -16.66 9.44 -0.71
CA SER A 337 -15.43 8.91 -0.11
C SER A 337 -15.43 9.26 1.37
N PHE A 338 -15.45 8.25 2.24
CA PHE A 338 -15.34 8.48 3.68
C PHE A 338 -13.89 8.34 4.18
N LEU A 339 -13.05 7.64 3.42
CA LEU A 339 -11.64 7.49 3.70
C LEU A 339 -10.84 8.18 2.59
N ALA A 340 -10.40 9.38 2.87
CA ALA A 340 -9.46 10.12 2.03
C ALA A 340 -8.25 10.50 2.88
N VAL A 341 -7.07 10.14 2.42
CA VAL A 341 -5.82 10.27 3.18
C VAL A 341 -4.80 11.04 2.36
N LEU A 342 -4.39 12.18 2.89
CA LEU A 342 -3.34 13.03 2.33
C LEU A 342 -2.04 12.85 3.11
N LYS A 343 -0.93 12.74 2.39
CA LYS A 343 0.43 12.67 2.97
C LYS A 343 1.44 13.38 2.07
N ARG A 344 2.61 13.69 2.62
CA ARG A 344 3.78 14.06 1.84
C ARG A 344 4.72 12.88 1.67
N PHE A 345 5.36 12.82 0.52
CA PHE A 345 6.45 11.91 0.22
C PHE A 345 7.77 12.67 0.12
N GLY A 346 8.81 12.10 0.68
CA GLY A 346 10.20 12.50 0.46
C GLY A 346 10.80 11.83 -0.78
N PRO A 347 12.13 11.79 -0.89
CA PRO A 347 12.82 11.17 -2.03
C PRO A 347 12.34 9.75 -2.31
N GLY A 348 12.12 9.42 -3.59
CA GLY A 348 11.85 8.09 -4.06
C GLY A 348 13.07 7.17 -3.98
N ASN A 349 12.93 5.95 -4.48
CA ASN A 349 14.02 4.99 -4.62
C ASN A 349 14.34 4.70 -6.09
N PRO A 350 15.43 3.99 -6.41
CA PRO A 350 15.84 3.68 -7.80
C PRO A 350 14.92 2.71 -8.55
N GLY A 351 13.89 2.12 -7.91
CA GLY A 351 13.01 1.12 -8.54
C GLY A 351 12.26 1.68 -9.75
N PRO A 352 12.32 1.01 -10.93
CA PRO A 352 11.70 1.53 -12.15
C PRO A 352 10.18 1.70 -12.07
N LEU A 353 9.50 0.83 -11.28
CA LEU A 353 8.05 0.86 -11.06
C LEU A 353 7.67 1.31 -9.63
N SER A 354 8.63 1.80 -8.84
CA SER A 354 8.33 2.32 -7.50
C SER A 354 7.39 3.52 -7.60
N PHE A 355 6.36 3.51 -6.76
CA PHE A 355 5.28 4.51 -6.80
C PHE A 355 5.67 5.88 -6.21
N PRO A 356 6.36 5.97 -5.05
CA PRO A 356 6.60 7.26 -4.43
C PRO A 356 7.49 8.17 -5.28
N ILE A 357 7.08 9.43 -5.36
CA ILE A 357 7.87 10.56 -5.86
C ILE A 357 7.81 11.68 -4.83
N PRO A 358 8.83 12.55 -4.71
CA PRO A 358 8.78 13.70 -3.81
C PRO A 358 7.53 14.54 -4.09
N GLY A 359 6.75 14.85 -3.06
CA GLY A 359 5.54 15.65 -3.22
C GLY A 359 4.33 15.11 -2.47
N TRP A 360 3.15 15.30 -3.04
CA TRP A 360 1.87 15.00 -2.41
C TRP A 360 1.29 13.66 -2.86
N THR A 361 0.68 12.92 -1.95
CA THR A 361 -0.10 11.73 -2.28
C THR A 361 -1.48 11.77 -1.63
N LEU A 362 -2.52 11.51 -2.42
CA LEU A 362 -3.89 11.40 -1.97
C LEU A 362 -4.43 10.00 -2.29
N ALA A 363 -4.95 9.31 -1.26
CA ALA A 363 -5.59 8.00 -1.39
C ALA A 363 -7.08 8.11 -1.06
N LEU A 364 -7.93 7.54 -1.91
CA LEU A 364 -9.39 7.67 -1.88
C LEU A 364 -10.06 6.29 -1.99
N ASP A 365 -10.94 5.96 -1.06
CA ASP A 365 -11.79 4.77 -1.17
C ASP A 365 -13.13 5.15 -1.80
N LEU A 366 -13.44 4.60 -2.97
CA LEU A 366 -14.59 4.95 -3.80
C LEU A 366 -15.46 3.70 -4.06
N PRO A 367 -16.73 3.65 -3.58
CA PRO A 367 -17.60 2.50 -3.82
C PRO A 367 -17.91 2.35 -5.30
N VAL A 368 -17.88 1.11 -5.81
CA VAL A 368 -18.31 0.81 -7.18
C VAL A 368 -19.84 0.83 -7.23
N GLY A 369 -20.37 1.67 -8.12
CA GLY A 369 -21.85 1.79 -8.30
C GLY A 369 -22.30 3.12 -8.86
N PRO A 370 -21.80 4.27 -8.38
CA PRO A 370 -22.16 5.56 -8.98
C PRO A 370 -21.83 5.63 -10.47
N ALA A 371 -22.80 5.99 -11.31
CA ALA A 371 -22.62 6.05 -12.77
C ALA A 371 -21.51 7.03 -13.20
N LYS A 372 -21.25 8.07 -12.39
CA LYS A 372 -20.20 9.06 -12.67
C LYS A 372 -18.79 8.58 -12.33
N LEU A 373 -18.62 7.49 -11.57
CA LEU A 373 -17.31 7.05 -11.11
C LEU A 373 -16.31 6.79 -12.23
N PRO A 374 -16.63 6.08 -13.34
CA PRO A 374 -15.64 5.86 -14.40
C PRO A 374 -15.15 7.15 -15.06
N GLY A 375 -16.06 8.07 -15.39
CA GLY A 375 -15.70 9.37 -15.97
C GLY A 375 -14.83 10.21 -15.03
N LEU A 376 -15.20 10.27 -13.74
CA LEU A 376 -14.41 10.96 -12.72
C LEU A 376 -12.98 10.40 -12.64
N LEU A 377 -12.84 9.07 -12.62
CA LEU A 377 -11.51 8.45 -12.54
C LEU A 377 -10.66 8.72 -13.77
N ASN A 378 -11.26 8.76 -14.96
CA ASN A 378 -10.54 9.15 -16.19
C ASN A 378 -10.06 10.61 -16.13
N GLU A 379 -10.91 11.54 -15.64
CA GLU A 379 -10.52 12.93 -15.44
C GLU A 379 -9.39 13.08 -14.39
N LEU A 380 -9.39 12.24 -13.35
CA LEU A 380 -8.32 12.22 -12.36
C LEU A 380 -7.03 11.65 -12.93
N ASP A 381 -7.09 10.60 -13.78
CA ASP A 381 -5.91 10.06 -14.45
C ASP A 381 -5.24 11.11 -15.35
N GLU A 382 -6.04 11.84 -16.14
CA GLU A 382 -5.54 12.94 -16.98
C GLU A 382 -4.91 14.06 -16.14
N LEU A 383 -5.57 14.46 -15.06
CA LEU A 383 -5.05 15.47 -14.13
C LEU A 383 -3.70 15.02 -13.55
N VAL A 384 -3.60 13.78 -13.05
CA VAL A 384 -2.39 13.24 -12.47
C VAL A 384 -1.26 13.14 -13.50
N LEU A 385 -1.56 12.65 -14.71
CA LEU A 385 -0.59 12.53 -15.80
C LEU A 385 -0.05 13.90 -16.20
N THR A 386 -0.93 14.87 -16.44
CA THR A 386 -0.52 16.22 -16.86
C THR A 386 0.23 17.00 -15.79
N SER A 387 0.07 16.59 -14.52
CA SER A 387 0.81 17.11 -13.37
C SER A 387 2.17 16.41 -13.14
N GLY A 388 2.61 15.53 -14.04
CA GLY A 388 3.84 14.76 -13.87
C GLY A 388 3.77 13.70 -12.76
N GLY A 389 2.57 13.36 -12.35
CA GLY A 389 2.30 12.38 -11.30
C GLY A 389 2.12 10.96 -11.79
N ARG A 390 1.73 10.07 -10.88
CA ARG A 390 1.44 8.66 -11.17
C ARG A 390 0.42 8.06 -10.23
N VAL A 391 -0.27 7.03 -10.69
CA VAL A 391 -1.19 6.20 -9.91
C VAL A 391 -0.46 4.99 -9.35
N TYR A 392 -0.77 4.60 -8.11
CA TYR A 392 -0.13 3.48 -7.43
C TYR A 392 -0.65 2.13 -7.96
N LEU A 393 0.21 1.35 -8.61
CA LEU A 393 -0.15 0.08 -9.25
C LEU A 393 -0.76 -0.94 -8.27
N ALA A 394 -0.33 -0.99 -7.01
CA ALA A 394 -0.92 -1.89 -6.01
C ALA A 394 -2.36 -1.52 -5.62
N LYS A 395 -2.81 -0.32 -5.97
CA LYS A 395 -4.17 0.18 -5.74
C LYS A 395 -5.01 0.19 -7.01
N ASP A 396 -4.35 0.16 -8.16
CA ASP A 396 -5.01 0.25 -9.45
C ASP A 396 -5.82 -1.01 -9.77
N SER A 397 -6.94 -0.81 -10.46
CA SER A 397 -7.83 -1.86 -10.94
C SER A 397 -8.43 -1.55 -12.32
N ARG A 398 -8.04 -0.42 -12.96
CA ARG A 398 -8.73 0.06 -14.16
C ARG A 398 -7.89 0.95 -15.10
N LEU A 399 -6.72 1.43 -14.71
CA LEU A 399 -5.87 2.28 -15.56
C LEU A 399 -5.64 1.60 -16.91
N ASP A 400 -5.61 2.36 -18.00
CA ASP A 400 -5.23 1.84 -19.30
C ASP A 400 -3.71 1.78 -19.50
N ALA A 401 -3.26 0.99 -20.48
CA ALA A 401 -1.85 0.75 -20.72
C ALA A 401 -1.09 2.02 -21.14
N ALA A 402 -1.66 2.85 -22.00
CA ALA A 402 -0.99 4.06 -22.51
C ALA A 402 -0.75 5.05 -21.38
N THR A 403 -1.75 5.29 -20.55
CA THR A 403 -1.65 6.17 -19.36
C THR A 403 -0.63 5.61 -18.35
N ALA A 404 -0.66 4.29 -18.10
CA ALA A 404 0.32 3.66 -17.20
C ALA A 404 1.76 3.82 -17.70
N HIS A 405 2.00 3.60 -18.99
CA HIS A 405 3.33 3.76 -19.60
C HIS A 405 3.83 5.21 -19.51
N ALA A 406 2.96 6.19 -19.72
CA ALA A 406 3.30 7.60 -19.61
C ALA A 406 3.64 8.00 -18.14
N MET A 407 2.95 7.41 -17.15
CA MET A 407 3.19 7.65 -15.74
C MET A 407 4.46 6.97 -15.20
N TYR A 408 4.94 5.91 -15.85
CA TYR A 408 6.13 5.15 -15.44
C TYR A 408 7.22 5.17 -16.53
N PRO A 409 7.95 6.28 -16.69
CA PRO A 409 8.88 6.49 -17.82
C PRO A 409 10.05 5.52 -17.84
N ARG A 410 10.32 4.81 -16.73
CA ARG A 410 11.38 3.80 -16.64
C ARG A 410 10.87 2.36 -16.87
N LEU A 411 9.68 2.21 -17.47
CA LEU A 411 9.10 0.90 -17.75
C LEU A 411 10.01 0.06 -18.68
N GLU A 412 10.70 0.67 -19.63
CA GLU A 412 11.64 -0.06 -20.51
C GLU A 412 12.87 -0.59 -19.75
N ASP A 413 13.35 0.14 -18.74
CA ASP A 413 14.39 -0.38 -17.84
C ASP A 413 13.89 -1.62 -17.10
N PHE A 414 12.66 -1.56 -16.59
CA PHE A 414 12.03 -2.70 -15.93
C PHE A 414 11.91 -3.91 -16.85
N ARG A 415 11.44 -3.73 -18.08
CA ARG A 415 11.31 -4.79 -19.09
C ARG A 415 12.63 -5.49 -19.38
N ARG A 416 13.69 -4.71 -19.62
CA ARG A 416 15.03 -5.23 -19.88
C ARG A 416 15.58 -6.06 -18.72
N ILE A 417 15.40 -5.58 -17.47
CA ILE A 417 15.82 -6.30 -16.27
C ILE A 417 15.01 -7.58 -16.11
N LYS A 418 13.69 -7.50 -16.27
CA LYS A 418 12.78 -8.64 -16.19
C LYS A 418 13.12 -9.72 -17.23
N GLU A 419 13.41 -9.34 -18.47
CA GLU A 419 13.78 -10.25 -19.55
C GLU A 419 15.07 -11.02 -19.24
N SER A 420 16.05 -10.39 -18.55
CA SER A 420 17.31 -11.05 -18.18
C SER A 420 17.13 -12.21 -17.18
N VAL A 421 16.05 -12.23 -16.40
CA VAL A 421 15.77 -13.25 -15.38
C VAL A 421 14.52 -14.10 -15.68
N ASP A 422 13.75 -13.71 -16.68
CA ASP A 422 12.57 -14.44 -17.14
C ASP A 422 12.34 -14.19 -18.65
N PRO A 423 13.24 -14.71 -19.52
CA PRO A 423 13.18 -14.48 -20.97
C PRO A 423 11.93 -15.07 -21.64
N GLU A 424 11.36 -16.10 -21.07
CA GLU A 424 10.13 -16.74 -21.59
C GLU A 424 8.86 -16.00 -21.14
N GLY A 425 8.97 -15.14 -20.10
CA GLY A 425 7.84 -14.37 -19.56
C GLY A 425 6.86 -15.22 -18.77
N LEU A 426 7.35 -16.22 -18.05
CA LEU A 426 6.56 -17.13 -17.22
C LEU A 426 5.90 -16.40 -16.04
N ILE A 427 6.56 -15.38 -15.47
CA ILE A 427 6.04 -14.65 -14.35
C ILE A 427 5.25 -13.44 -14.87
N THR A 428 3.94 -13.45 -14.63
CA THR A 428 3.00 -12.42 -15.09
C THR A 428 1.83 -12.28 -14.12
N SER A 429 0.95 -11.30 -14.34
CA SER A 429 -0.27 -11.06 -13.56
C SER A 429 -1.37 -10.50 -14.45
N ASP A 430 -2.63 -10.50 -13.97
CA ASP A 430 -3.73 -9.85 -14.66
C ASP A 430 -3.47 -8.33 -14.81
N LEU A 431 -2.87 -7.67 -13.80
CA LEU A 431 -2.38 -6.29 -13.90
C LEU A 431 -1.38 -6.12 -15.05
N ALA A 432 -0.36 -7.00 -15.10
CA ALA A 432 0.70 -6.90 -16.11
C ALA A 432 0.14 -7.09 -17.52
N ARG A 433 -0.82 -8.00 -17.70
CA ARG A 433 -1.53 -8.23 -18.96
C ARG A 433 -2.36 -7.02 -19.36
N ARG A 434 -3.18 -6.49 -18.43
CA ARG A 434 -4.05 -5.33 -18.69
C ARG A 434 -3.26 -4.08 -19.04
N LEU A 435 -2.19 -3.81 -18.32
CA LEU A 435 -1.34 -2.63 -18.54
C LEU A 435 -0.23 -2.85 -19.56
N ASN A 436 -0.14 -4.04 -20.16
CA ASN A 436 0.95 -4.42 -21.06
C ASN A 436 2.33 -4.06 -20.48
N LEU A 437 2.57 -4.37 -19.21
CA LEU A 437 3.83 -4.01 -18.54
C LEU A 437 5.03 -4.78 -19.08
N LEU A 438 4.80 -5.95 -19.69
CA LEU A 438 5.86 -6.86 -20.15
C LEU A 438 6.16 -6.74 -21.65
N GLY A 439 5.39 -5.93 -22.40
CA GLY A 439 5.67 -5.66 -23.83
C GLY A 439 5.41 -6.85 -24.77
N LYS A 440 4.58 -7.81 -24.35
CA LYS A 440 4.25 -9.03 -25.13
C LYS A 440 2.77 -9.07 -25.52
#